data_907dc564a45bfdb92e4593e3d1f6b181
#
_entry.id   907dc564a45bfdb92e4593e3d1f6b181
#
_cell.length_a   1.000
_cell.length_b   1.000
_cell.length_c   1.000
_cell.angle_alpha   90.00
_cell.angle_beta   90.00
_cell.angle_gamma   90.00
#
_symmetry.space_group_name_H-M   'P 1'
#
loop_
_entity.id
_entity.type
_entity.pdbx_description
1 polymer ?
#
loop_
_entity_poly.entity_id
_entity_poly.type
_entity_poly.pdbx_seq_one_letter_code
_entity_poly.pdbx_strand_id
1 'polypeptide(L)'
;NNINLYSETRGINRFLGLVKTLEKNDVTSINRLKHWVSLTKELSNPSLKREIEYSQSEDLLKALKWSEEVNQQISQAKGLDKPFLSARDTIKALKKYGKIIIVSSANKEAVQEEWERHELLSLVDELCCQDKGKKEDIIRSVIENGCDLDKILMIGDSPGDLEAANKNKVFFYPILVNKEKESWENLRTD
;
A
#
# COMPACT_ATOMS: atom_id res chain seq x y z
N ASN A 1 7.15 -13.37 0.51
CA ASN A 1 5.67 -13.42 0.69
C ASN A 1 5.22 -13.15 2.14
N ASN A 2 6.05 -13.38 3.17
CA ASN A 2 5.63 -13.21 4.57
C ASN A 2 5.35 -11.75 4.96
N ILE A 3 6.01 -10.76 4.33
CA ILE A 3 5.85 -9.33 4.67
C ILE A 3 4.40 -8.87 4.51
N ASN A 4 3.67 -9.37 3.53
CA ASN A 4 2.27 -8.99 3.28
C ASN A 4 1.24 -9.86 4.04
N LEU A 5 1.67 -10.91 4.72
CA LEU A 5 0.77 -11.79 5.48
C LEU A 5 0.55 -11.29 6.92
N TYR A 6 1.43 -10.45 7.45
CA TYR A 6 1.31 -9.93 8.81
C TYR A 6 0.84 -8.48 8.79
N SER A 7 -0.14 -8.16 9.62
CA SER A 7 -0.69 -6.79 9.76
C SER A 7 0.38 -5.74 10.07
N GLU A 8 1.42 -6.11 10.81
CA GLU A 8 2.51 -5.23 11.23
C GLU A 8 3.43 -4.78 10.09
N THR A 9 3.45 -5.53 8.98
CA THR A 9 4.35 -5.30 7.85
C THR A 9 3.60 -5.06 6.54
N ARG A 10 2.28 -5.27 6.52
CA ARG A 10 1.45 -5.05 5.35
C ARG A 10 1.33 -3.55 5.03
N GLY A 11 1.51 -3.19 3.77
CA GLY A 11 1.37 -1.82 3.29
C GLY A 11 2.48 -0.84 3.69
N ILE A 12 3.51 -1.30 4.43
CA ILE A 12 4.68 -0.47 4.73
C ILE A 12 5.75 -0.61 3.64
N ASN A 13 6.72 0.31 3.63
CA ASN A 13 7.86 0.21 2.72
C ASN A 13 8.56 -1.15 2.86
N ARG A 14 8.97 -1.76 1.73
CA ARG A 14 9.57 -3.11 1.69
C ARG A 14 10.84 -3.26 2.54
N PHE A 15 11.70 -2.23 2.61
CA PHE A 15 12.92 -2.28 3.40
C PHE A 15 12.63 -2.21 4.90
N LEU A 16 11.65 -1.41 5.29
CA LEU A 16 11.15 -1.39 6.66
C LEU A 16 10.53 -2.74 7.05
N GLY A 17 9.73 -3.33 6.15
CA GLY A 17 9.18 -4.67 6.32
C GLY A 17 10.26 -5.75 6.41
N LEU A 18 11.32 -5.64 5.60
CA LEU A 18 12.47 -6.53 5.64
C LEU A 18 13.15 -6.48 7.02
N VAL A 19 13.49 -5.28 7.51
CA VAL A 19 14.13 -5.10 8.82
C VAL A 19 13.27 -5.72 9.93
N LYS A 20 11.98 -5.38 10.00
CA LYS A 20 11.06 -5.96 11.01
C LYS A 20 11.00 -7.49 10.94
N THR A 21 10.99 -8.05 9.73
CA THR A 21 10.97 -9.51 9.54
C THR A 21 12.26 -10.16 10.01
N LEU A 22 13.41 -9.56 9.70
CA LEU A 22 14.71 -10.06 10.11
C LEU A 22 14.90 -9.99 11.63
N GLU A 23 14.46 -8.89 12.26
CA GLU A 23 14.47 -8.74 13.73
C GLU A 23 13.58 -9.79 14.42
N LYS A 24 12.39 -10.06 13.90
CA LYS A 24 11.48 -11.08 14.43
C LYS A 24 12.05 -12.50 14.34
N ASN A 25 13.02 -12.73 13.47
CA ASN A 25 13.73 -14.01 13.30
C ASN A 25 15.15 -13.97 13.88
N ASP A 26 15.42 -13.08 14.83
CA ASP A 26 16.69 -12.96 15.56
C ASP A 26 17.94 -12.79 14.69
N VAL A 27 17.77 -12.20 13.51
CA VAL A 27 18.92 -11.86 12.63
C VAL A 27 19.56 -10.58 13.10
N THR A 28 20.75 -10.68 13.69
CA THR A 28 21.46 -9.54 14.32
C THR A 28 22.44 -8.82 13.38
N SER A 29 22.89 -9.46 12.30
CA SER A 29 23.91 -8.93 11.38
C SER A 29 23.34 -7.97 10.32
N ILE A 30 22.48 -7.02 10.73
CA ILE A 30 21.78 -6.06 9.86
C ILE A 30 21.89 -4.61 10.36
N ASN A 31 22.97 -4.27 11.04
CA ASN A 31 23.11 -2.98 11.73
C ASN A 31 23.13 -1.81 10.74
N ARG A 32 23.81 -1.93 9.61
CA ARG A 32 23.86 -0.89 8.60
C ARG A 32 22.52 -0.72 7.90
N LEU A 33 21.83 -1.80 7.59
CA LEU A 33 20.49 -1.78 7.02
C LEU A 33 19.50 -1.08 7.97
N LYS A 34 19.53 -1.41 9.27
CA LYS A 34 18.70 -0.76 10.28
C LYS A 34 18.99 0.74 10.37
N HIS A 35 20.26 1.10 10.40
CA HIS A 35 20.69 2.50 10.45
C HIS A 35 20.19 3.26 9.21
N TRP A 36 20.41 2.73 8.02
CA TRP A 36 19.95 3.34 6.78
C TRP A 36 18.43 3.52 6.75
N VAL A 37 17.67 2.49 7.13
CA VAL A 37 16.18 2.54 7.19
C VAL A 37 15.69 3.60 8.17
N SER A 38 16.40 3.80 9.30
CA SER A 38 15.99 4.77 10.34
C SER A 38 16.24 6.23 9.98
N LEU A 39 17.24 6.51 9.14
CA LEU A 39 17.66 7.87 8.81
C LEU A 39 17.20 8.36 7.44
N THR A 40 16.93 7.44 6.53
CA THR A 40 16.65 7.79 5.14
C THR A 40 15.17 8.12 4.95
N LYS A 41 14.90 9.32 4.39
CA LYS A 41 13.53 9.76 4.10
C LYS A 41 12.89 8.98 2.94
N GLU A 42 13.69 8.59 1.94
CA GLU A 42 13.24 7.87 0.76
C GLU A 42 13.87 6.48 0.71
N LEU A 43 13.13 5.46 1.14
CA LEU A 43 13.55 4.06 1.12
C LEU A 43 13.29 3.45 -0.26
N SER A 44 14.27 3.58 -1.17
CA SER A 44 14.21 3.09 -2.55
C SER A 44 15.51 2.39 -2.97
N ASN A 45 15.47 1.58 -4.05
CA ASN A 45 16.68 0.97 -4.60
C ASN A 45 17.74 2.00 -5.00
N PRO A 46 17.41 3.12 -5.67
CA PRO A 46 18.40 4.16 -5.96
C PRO A 46 19.04 4.76 -4.70
N SER A 47 18.26 5.00 -3.66
CA SER A 47 18.77 5.50 -2.38
C SER A 47 19.68 4.48 -1.69
N LEU A 48 19.32 3.20 -1.74
CA LEU A 48 20.16 2.13 -1.17
C LEU A 48 21.45 1.94 -1.96
N LYS A 49 21.43 2.07 -3.28
CA LYS A 49 22.65 2.01 -4.10
C LYS A 49 23.64 3.12 -3.73
N ARG A 50 23.16 4.36 -3.54
CA ARG A 50 24.01 5.46 -3.05
C ARG A 50 24.64 5.15 -1.69
N GLU A 51 23.89 4.60 -0.75
CA GLU A 51 24.44 4.23 0.57
C GLU A 51 25.50 3.13 0.46
N ILE A 52 25.32 2.15 -0.43
CA ILE A 52 26.29 1.08 -0.67
C ILE A 52 27.61 1.63 -1.22
N GLU A 53 27.59 2.66 -2.08
CA GLU A 53 28.81 3.31 -2.60
C GLU A 53 29.69 3.87 -1.48
N TYR A 54 29.09 4.33 -0.37
CA TYR A 54 29.82 4.86 0.79
C TYR A 54 30.24 3.77 1.79
N SER A 55 29.41 2.78 2.05
CA SER A 55 29.62 1.87 3.19
C SER A 55 29.98 0.44 2.80
N GLN A 56 29.71 0.01 1.56
CA GLN A 56 29.96 -1.35 1.02
C GLN A 56 29.61 -2.50 2.00
N SER A 57 28.59 -2.31 2.81
CA SER A 57 28.22 -3.26 3.84
C SER A 57 27.47 -4.46 3.25
N GLU A 58 27.76 -5.65 3.74
CA GLU A 58 27.20 -6.91 3.22
C GLU A 58 25.69 -6.98 3.40
N ASP A 59 25.15 -6.48 4.50
CA ASP A 59 23.72 -6.46 4.77
C ASP A 59 22.94 -5.53 3.82
N LEU A 60 23.54 -4.39 3.43
CA LEU A 60 22.96 -3.50 2.42
C LEU A 60 22.98 -4.14 1.02
N LEU A 61 24.09 -4.81 0.65
CA LEU A 61 24.20 -5.53 -0.61
C LEU A 61 23.15 -6.64 -0.72
N LYS A 62 22.98 -7.43 0.36
CA LYS A 62 21.95 -8.47 0.43
C LYS A 62 20.54 -7.90 0.34
N ALA A 63 20.28 -6.78 0.99
CA ALA A 63 18.99 -6.10 0.94
C ALA A 63 18.66 -5.57 -0.46
N LEU A 64 19.65 -5.03 -1.16
CA LEU A 64 19.50 -4.57 -2.55
C LEU A 64 19.20 -5.73 -3.48
N LYS A 65 20.01 -6.79 -3.42
CA LYS A 65 19.81 -8.00 -4.23
C LYS A 65 18.41 -8.58 -4.02
N TRP A 66 17.99 -8.72 -2.76
CA TRP A 66 16.64 -9.19 -2.42
C TRP A 66 15.56 -8.28 -3.03
N SER A 67 15.72 -6.96 -2.95
CA SER A 67 14.75 -6.01 -3.50
C SER A 67 14.66 -6.07 -5.02
N GLU A 68 15.79 -6.29 -5.71
CA GLU A 68 15.85 -6.46 -7.17
C GLU A 68 15.21 -7.79 -7.59
N GLU A 69 15.46 -8.88 -6.87
CA GLU A 69 14.81 -10.17 -7.09
C GLU A 69 13.29 -10.09 -6.89
N VAL A 70 12.82 -9.36 -5.86
CA VAL A 70 11.39 -9.10 -5.65
C VAL A 70 10.79 -8.35 -6.84
N ASN A 71 11.47 -7.32 -7.34
CA ASN A 71 11.00 -6.58 -8.52
C ASN A 71 10.90 -7.48 -9.76
N GLN A 72 11.87 -8.36 -9.96
CA GLN A 72 11.85 -9.33 -11.06
C GLN A 72 10.67 -10.31 -10.94
N GLN A 73 10.44 -10.85 -9.74
CA GLN A 73 9.30 -11.74 -9.49
C GLN A 73 7.95 -11.03 -9.72
N ILE A 74 7.81 -9.79 -9.25
CA ILE A 74 6.61 -8.97 -9.49
C ILE A 74 6.40 -8.76 -11.00
N SER A 75 7.46 -8.43 -11.73
CA SER A 75 7.39 -8.25 -13.19
C SER A 75 6.95 -9.53 -13.92
N GLN A 76 7.46 -10.70 -13.51
CA GLN A 76 7.07 -12.00 -14.06
C GLN A 76 5.62 -12.39 -13.70
N ALA A 77 5.14 -11.95 -12.53
CA ALA A 77 3.77 -12.20 -12.08
C ALA A 77 2.75 -11.19 -12.65
N LYS A 78 3.19 -10.21 -13.43
CA LYS A 78 2.31 -9.20 -14.04
C LYS A 78 1.24 -9.87 -14.91
N GLY A 79 -0.03 -9.58 -14.61
CA GLY A 79 -1.16 -10.18 -15.30
C GLY A 79 -1.65 -11.52 -14.72
N LEU A 80 -0.99 -12.06 -13.68
CA LEU A 80 -1.49 -13.22 -12.93
C LEU A 80 -2.39 -12.81 -11.76
N ASP A 81 -2.37 -11.54 -11.38
CA ASP A 81 -3.22 -10.94 -10.37
C ASP A 81 -4.69 -10.96 -10.80
N LYS A 82 -5.58 -11.12 -9.83
CA LYS A 82 -7.03 -11.07 -10.04
C LYS A 82 -7.68 -10.26 -8.92
N PRO A 83 -8.68 -9.43 -9.23
CA PRO A 83 -9.46 -8.78 -8.20
C PRO A 83 -10.24 -9.82 -7.37
N PHE A 84 -10.50 -9.53 -6.12
CA PHE A 84 -11.41 -10.34 -5.34
C PHE A 84 -12.81 -10.32 -5.97
N LEU A 85 -13.46 -11.47 -6.06
CA LEU A 85 -14.70 -11.67 -6.84
C LEU A 85 -15.81 -10.66 -6.47
N SER A 86 -15.94 -10.34 -5.19
CA SER A 86 -16.96 -9.42 -4.68
C SER A 86 -16.57 -7.94 -4.75
N ALA A 87 -15.27 -7.61 -4.96
CA ALA A 87 -14.80 -6.23 -4.95
C ALA A 87 -15.46 -5.38 -6.05
N ARG A 88 -15.52 -5.89 -7.28
CA ARG A 88 -16.14 -5.18 -8.41
C ARG A 88 -17.61 -4.84 -8.16
N ASP A 89 -18.39 -5.83 -7.70
CA ASP A 89 -19.83 -5.67 -7.47
C ASP A 89 -20.08 -4.69 -6.33
N THR A 90 -19.26 -4.76 -5.28
CA THR A 90 -19.35 -3.84 -4.15
C THR A 90 -19.00 -2.41 -4.54
N ILE A 91 -17.89 -2.18 -5.26
CA ILE A 91 -17.52 -0.84 -5.78
C ILE A 91 -18.65 -0.27 -6.66
N LYS A 92 -19.21 -1.10 -7.55
CA LYS A 92 -20.34 -0.71 -8.40
C LYS A 92 -21.59 -0.35 -7.59
N ALA A 93 -21.85 -1.05 -6.50
CA ALA A 93 -22.95 -0.73 -5.59
C ALA A 93 -22.69 0.59 -4.85
N LEU A 94 -21.50 0.77 -4.30
CA LEU A 94 -21.09 1.97 -3.56
C LEU A 94 -21.12 3.24 -4.43
N LYS A 95 -20.80 3.13 -5.73
CA LYS A 95 -20.85 4.26 -6.67
C LYS A 95 -22.23 4.93 -6.75
N LYS A 96 -23.29 4.24 -6.36
CA LYS A 96 -24.65 4.81 -6.29
C LYS A 96 -24.83 5.77 -5.11
N TYR A 97 -23.98 5.67 -4.11
CA TYR A 97 -24.06 6.47 -2.87
C TYR A 97 -23.06 7.62 -2.83
N GLY A 98 -22.00 7.58 -3.63
CA GLY A 98 -20.97 8.60 -3.63
C GLY A 98 -19.88 8.43 -4.67
N LYS A 99 -18.91 9.33 -4.61
CA LYS A 99 -17.71 9.25 -5.47
C LYS A 99 -16.75 8.16 -4.96
N ILE A 100 -16.15 7.46 -5.89
CA ILE A 100 -15.12 6.46 -5.64
C ILE A 100 -13.75 7.06 -5.96
N ILE A 101 -12.92 7.22 -4.93
CA ILE A 101 -11.56 7.76 -5.06
C ILE A 101 -10.57 6.66 -4.70
N ILE A 102 -9.65 6.35 -5.59
CA ILE A 102 -8.53 5.46 -5.29
C ILE A 102 -7.44 6.26 -4.60
N VAL A 103 -7.00 5.77 -3.44
CA VAL A 103 -5.90 6.36 -2.68
C VAL A 103 -4.79 5.32 -2.53
N SER A 104 -3.71 5.46 -3.30
CA SER A 104 -2.64 4.47 -3.36
C SER A 104 -1.26 5.09 -3.16
N SER A 105 -0.37 4.40 -2.45
CA SER A 105 1.05 4.77 -2.35
C SER A 105 1.89 4.27 -3.54
N ALA A 106 1.26 3.60 -4.50
CA ALA A 106 1.91 3.09 -5.70
C ALA A 106 2.00 4.17 -6.79
N ASN A 107 2.83 3.89 -7.80
CA ASN A 107 2.93 4.72 -8.99
C ASN A 107 1.60 4.73 -9.77
N LYS A 108 1.22 5.90 -10.29
CA LYS A 108 -0.09 6.12 -10.92
C LYS A 108 -0.28 5.27 -12.16
N GLU A 109 0.72 5.18 -13.02
CA GLU A 109 0.66 4.42 -14.27
C GLU A 109 0.45 2.93 -13.99
N ALA A 110 1.13 2.39 -12.96
CA ALA A 110 0.98 0.99 -12.56
C ALA A 110 -0.43 0.70 -12.02
N VAL A 111 -0.97 1.58 -11.20
CA VAL A 111 -2.34 1.44 -10.66
C VAL A 111 -3.36 1.57 -11.79
N GLN A 112 -3.20 2.54 -12.68
CA GLN A 112 -4.10 2.73 -13.82
C GLN A 112 -4.11 1.50 -14.72
N GLU A 113 -2.95 0.99 -15.11
CA GLU A 113 -2.81 -0.20 -15.97
C GLU A 113 -3.47 -1.44 -15.33
N GLU A 114 -3.27 -1.64 -14.02
CA GLU A 114 -3.86 -2.75 -13.28
C GLU A 114 -5.39 -2.65 -13.23
N TRP A 115 -5.92 -1.47 -12.91
CA TRP A 115 -7.35 -1.23 -12.81
C TRP A 115 -8.06 -1.25 -14.17
N GLU A 116 -7.39 -0.80 -15.25
CA GLU A 116 -7.88 -0.94 -16.64
C GLU A 116 -7.97 -2.41 -17.04
N ARG A 117 -6.89 -3.18 -16.80
CA ARG A 117 -6.83 -4.62 -17.12
C ARG A 117 -7.96 -5.42 -16.47
N HIS A 118 -8.39 -5.01 -15.28
CA HIS A 118 -9.48 -5.63 -14.54
C HIS A 118 -10.85 -4.97 -14.76
N GLU A 119 -10.94 -4.02 -15.69
CA GLU A 119 -12.15 -3.26 -15.99
C GLU A 119 -12.78 -2.56 -14.76
N LEU A 120 -11.95 -2.17 -13.79
CA LEU A 120 -12.37 -1.48 -12.57
C LEU A 120 -12.26 0.04 -12.69
N LEU A 121 -11.39 0.55 -13.57
CA LEU A 121 -11.11 1.98 -13.68
C LEU A 121 -12.35 2.81 -14.06
N SER A 122 -13.27 2.25 -14.86
CA SER A 122 -14.54 2.90 -15.22
C SER A 122 -15.48 3.13 -14.03
N LEU A 123 -15.24 2.46 -12.90
CA LEU A 123 -16.01 2.61 -11.67
C LEU A 123 -15.45 3.72 -10.75
N VAL A 124 -14.29 4.27 -11.07
CA VAL A 124 -13.56 5.23 -10.26
C VAL A 124 -13.75 6.64 -10.80
N ASP A 125 -13.96 7.59 -9.90
CA ASP A 125 -14.14 9.01 -10.24
C ASP A 125 -12.83 9.78 -10.17
N GLU A 126 -11.89 9.34 -9.29
CA GLU A 126 -10.58 9.98 -9.16
C GLU A 126 -9.51 8.96 -8.77
N LEU A 127 -8.29 9.16 -9.30
CA LEU A 127 -7.12 8.35 -9.01
C LEU A 127 -6.05 9.20 -8.35
N CYS A 128 -5.84 8.99 -7.04
CA CYS A 128 -4.86 9.67 -6.21
C CYS A 128 -3.75 8.68 -5.83
N CYS A 129 -2.60 8.78 -6.46
CA CYS A 129 -1.46 7.90 -6.27
C CYS A 129 -0.29 8.63 -5.60
N GLN A 130 0.89 8.03 -5.64
CA GLN A 130 2.11 8.57 -5.03
C GLN A 130 2.40 10.04 -5.41
N ASP A 131 2.04 10.46 -6.61
CA ASP A 131 2.18 11.81 -7.13
C ASP A 131 1.33 12.86 -6.40
N LYS A 132 0.26 12.43 -5.74
CA LYS A 132 -0.66 13.29 -4.96
C LYS A 132 -0.31 13.39 -3.47
N GLY A 133 0.73 12.71 -3.01
CA GLY A 133 1.19 12.74 -1.64
C GLY A 133 0.76 11.56 -0.79
N LYS A 134 0.71 11.74 0.53
CA LYS A 134 0.34 10.70 1.48
C LYS A 134 -1.18 10.52 1.55
N LYS A 135 -1.63 9.34 1.94
CA LYS A 135 -3.05 9.01 2.08
C LYS A 135 -3.80 9.97 2.99
N GLU A 136 -3.21 10.33 4.13
CA GLU A 136 -3.80 11.30 5.06
C GLU A 136 -3.96 12.71 4.46
N ASP A 137 -3.05 13.14 3.59
CA ASP A 137 -3.10 14.45 2.95
C ASP A 137 -4.17 14.48 1.84
N ILE A 138 -4.34 13.36 1.13
CA ILE A 138 -5.39 13.20 0.12
C ILE A 138 -6.76 13.25 0.78
N ILE A 139 -6.99 12.53 1.89
CA ILE A 139 -8.26 12.57 2.65
C ILE A 139 -8.53 14.01 3.13
N ARG A 140 -7.51 14.68 3.66
CA ARG A 140 -7.63 16.08 4.10
C ARG A 140 -8.05 17.00 2.96
N SER A 141 -7.47 16.83 1.78
CA SER A 141 -7.86 17.61 0.58
C SER A 141 -9.33 17.39 0.20
N VAL A 142 -9.86 16.17 0.32
CA VAL A 142 -11.28 15.88 0.08
C VAL A 142 -12.18 16.64 1.05
N ILE A 143 -11.78 16.70 2.33
CA ILE A 143 -12.48 17.46 3.37
C ILE A 143 -12.43 18.98 3.08
N GLU A 144 -11.25 19.51 2.78
CA GLU A 144 -11.04 20.93 2.45
C GLU A 144 -11.80 21.37 1.22
N ASN A 145 -12.08 20.45 0.28
CA ASN A 145 -12.92 20.67 -0.89
C ASN A 145 -14.44 20.56 -0.59
N GLY A 146 -14.83 20.52 0.68
CA GLY A 146 -16.21 20.66 1.15
C GLY A 146 -16.95 19.35 1.38
N CYS A 147 -16.25 18.22 1.49
CA CYS A 147 -16.89 16.97 1.90
C CYS A 147 -16.96 16.87 3.43
N ASP A 148 -18.12 16.57 3.99
CA ASP A 148 -18.29 16.38 5.43
C ASP A 148 -17.56 15.12 5.91
N LEU A 149 -16.97 15.19 7.10
CA LEU A 149 -16.20 14.08 7.70
C LEU A 149 -17.02 12.80 7.85
N ASP A 150 -18.28 12.93 8.21
CA ASP A 150 -19.24 11.84 8.43
C ASP A 150 -19.76 11.21 7.11
N LYS A 151 -19.35 11.74 5.98
CA LYS A 151 -19.67 11.23 4.64
C LYS A 151 -18.47 10.60 3.94
N ILE A 152 -17.33 10.49 4.62
CA ILE A 152 -16.12 9.88 4.07
C ILE A 152 -15.88 8.53 4.73
N LEU A 153 -15.79 7.49 3.91
CA LEU A 153 -15.42 6.14 4.31
C LEU A 153 -14.11 5.73 3.64
N MET A 154 -13.06 5.54 4.44
CA MET A 154 -11.82 4.91 3.98
C MET A 154 -11.96 3.40 4.04
N ILE A 155 -11.78 2.73 2.92
CA ILE A 155 -11.77 1.27 2.82
C ILE A 155 -10.32 0.84 2.56
N GLY A 156 -9.79 -0.03 3.41
CA GLY A 156 -8.39 -0.43 3.28
C GLY A 156 -8.04 -1.70 4.04
N ASP A 157 -6.84 -2.22 3.76
CA ASP A 157 -6.36 -3.49 4.29
C ASP A 157 -5.08 -3.36 5.13
N SER A 158 -4.57 -2.13 5.27
CA SER A 158 -3.30 -1.88 5.95
C SER A 158 -3.45 -0.97 7.17
N PRO A 159 -2.53 -1.10 8.16
CA PRO A 159 -2.46 -0.15 9.28
C PRO A 159 -2.35 1.31 8.83
N GLY A 160 -1.68 1.57 7.71
CA GLY A 160 -1.56 2.92 7.14
C GLY A 160 -2.88 3.50 6.66
N ASP A 161 -3.83 2.67 6.21
CA ASP A 161 -5.17 3.10 5.84
C ASP A 161 -5.98 3.52 7.05
N LEU A 162 -5.93 2.70 8.11
CA LEU A 162 -6.56 3.01 9.39
C LEU A 162 -5.96 4.30 10.01
N GLU A 163 -4.63 4.44 9.97
CA GLU A 163 -3.97 5.63 10.49
C GLU A 163 -4.38 6.89 9.73
N ALA A 164 -4.46 6.83 8.40
CA ALA A 164 -4.89 7.94 7.55
C ALA A 164 -6.35 8.34 7.85
N ALA A 165 -7.24 7.37 8.04
CA ALA A 165 -8.62 7.61 8.44
C ALA A 165 -8.70 8.25 9.83
N ASN A 166 -8.00 7.70 10.83
CA ASN A 166 -7.99 8.22 12.21
C ASN A 166 -7.46 9.64 12.30
N LYS A 167 -6.36 9.97 11.58
CA LYS A 167 -5.79 11.33 11.54
C LYS A 167 -6.79 12.36 11.02
N ASN A 168 -7.66 11.95 10.11
CA ASN A 168 -8.68 12.82 9.51
C ASN A 168 -10.06 12.69 10.16
N LYS A 169 -10.23 11.79 11.15
CA LYS A 169 -11.49 11.53 11.85
C LYS A 169 -12.64 11.11 10.92
N VAL A 170 -12.32 10.37 9.86
CA VAL A 170 -13.29 9.80 8.93
C VAL A 170 -13.53 8.32 9.25
N PHE A 171 -14.61 7.75 8.71
CA PHE A 171 -14.91 6.35 8.91
C PHE A 171 -13.88 5.44 8.24
N PHE A 172 -13.66 4.28 8.84
CA PHE A 172 -12.78 3.25 8.30
C PHE A 172 -13.48 1.90 8.24
N TYR A 173 -13.36 1.22 7.10
CA TYR A 173 -13.80 -0.15 6.91
C TYR A 173 -12.63 -1.06 6.55
N PRO A 174 -12.32 -2.09 7.35
CA PRO A 174 -11.20 -2.98 7.10
C PRO A 174 -11.53 -4.08 6.09
N ILE A 175 -10.65 -4.27 5.11
CA ILE A 175 -10.60 -5.49 4.30
C ILE A 175 -9.63 -6.46 4.97
N LEU A 176 -10.16 -7.50 5.58
CA LEU A 176 -9.39 -8.42 6.41
C LEU A 176 -8.60 -9.43 5.57
N VAL A 177 -7.35 -9.65 5.95
CA VAL A 177 -6.45 -10.63 5.32
C VAL A 177 -7.03 -12.03 5.45
N ASN A 178 -7.02 -12.80 4.35
CA ASN A 178 -7.64 -14.12 4.21
C ASN A 178 -9.18 -14.15 4.35
N LYS A 179 -9.81 -12.98 4.45
CA LYS A 179 -11.26 -12.78 4.47
C LYS A 179 -11.70 -11.66 3.53
N GLU A 180 -10.91 -11.38 2.51
CA GLU A 180 -11.13 -10.26 1.61
C GLU A 180 -12.49 -10.37 0.91
N LYS A 181 -12.84 -11.57 0.43
CA LYS A 181 -14.16 -11.81 -0.19
C LYS A 181 -15.31 -11.49 0.77
N GLU A 182 -15.24 -12.04 1.98
CA GLU A 182 -16.24 -11.81 3.03
C GLU A 182 -16.34 -10.32 3.40
N SER A 183 -15.19 -9.65 3.54
CA SER A 183 -15.15 -8.22 3.87
C SER A 183 -15.84 -7.37 2.79
N TRP A 184 -15.59 -7.66 1.50
CA TRP A 184 -16.24 -6.96 0.39
C TRP A 184 -17.74 -7.26 0.31
N GLU A 185 -18.17 -8.48 0.62
CA GLU A 185 -19.57 -8.87 0.62
C GLU A 185 -20.35 -8.18 1.75
N ASN A 186 -19.79 -8.16 2.97
CA ASN A 186 -20.39 -7.49 4.11
C ASN A 186 -20.53 -5.98 3.88
N LEU A 187 -19.49 -5.32 3.34
CA LEU A 187 -19.54 -3.89 3.02
C LEU A 187 -20.68 -3.52 2.06
N ARG A 188 -21.18 -4.46 1.29
CA ARG A 188 -22.30 -4.22 0.37
C ARG A 188 -23.66 -4.36 1.04
N THR A 189 -23.74 -5.10 2.15
CA THR A 189 -24.99 -5.43 2.84
C THR A 189 -25.25 -4.57 4.07
N ASP A 190 -24.20 -4.00 4.64
CA ASP A 190 -24.25 -3.07 5.77
C ASP A 190 -24.47 -1.62 5.29
#